data_34262c75c79c5a3b046d58f34a0d1aca
#
_entry.id   34262c75c79c5a3b046d58f34a0d1aca
#
_cell.length_a   1.000
_cell.length_b   1.000
_cell.length_c   1.000
_cell.angle_alpha   90.00
_cell.angle_beta   90.00
_cell.angle_gamma   90.00
#
_symmetry.space_group_name_H-M   'P 1'
#
loop_
_entity.id
_entity.type
_entity.pdbx_description
1 polymer ?
#
loop_
_entity_poly.entity_id
_entity_poly.type
_entity_poly.pdbx_seq_one_letter_code
_entity_poly.pdbx_strand_id
1 'polypeptide(L)'
;TGNFGNILAAYYAKQMGVPIGKLVCASNDNKVLFDFFQTGDYDRNREFILTTSPSMDILISSNLERLIYRISGDDDQKTKDMMEALKSAGKYTITEDMKERLADFAAGYATEEECAENIKKVYDKTGYVMDTHTSVASYVCGCYQKNSGDDKKCVIASTASPYKFVKSVMSAIDPKYADQDEFSLLSVLEETSGREMPQAIKDILNANILHDLECDADKMKDTVKNILEV
;
A
#
# COMPACT_ATOMS: atom_id res chain seq x y z
N THR A 1 2.60 1.60 2.53
CA THR A 1 1.32 1.53 3.25
C THR A 1 0.33 2.56 2.72
N GLY A 2 -0.46 2.31 1.68
CA GLY A 2 -1.41 3.29 1.15
C GLY A 2 -2.30 3.94 2.23
N ASN A 3 -3.28 3.22 2.77
CA ASN A 3 -4.26 3.75 3.74
C ASN A 3 -3.79 3.84 5.19
N PHE A 4 -2.51 3.66 5.47
CA PHE A 4 -1.91 3.79 6.79
C PHE A 4 -2.47 2.86 7.89
N GLY A 5 -3.33 1.89 7.56
CA GLY A 5 -3.98 1.03 8.55
C GLY A 5 -3.03 0.16 9.36
N ASN A 6 -2.20 -0.64 8.69
CA ASN A 6 -1.30 -1.59 9.34
C ASN A 6 -0.21 -0.90 10.19
N ILE A 7 0.39 0.18 9.69
CA ILE A 7 1.41 0.91 10.44
C ILE A 7 0.81 1.65 11.64
N LEU A 8 -0.43 2.15 11.51
CA LEU A 8 -1.17 2.74 12.63
C LEU A 8 -1.47 1.70 13.71
N ALA A 9 -1.86 0.49 13.34
CA ALA A 9 -2.06 -0.60 14.29
C ALA A 9 -0.75 -0.94 15.04
N ALA A 10 0.38 -0.97 14.33
CA ALA A 10 1.69 -1.15 14.94
C ALA A 10 2.07 0.03 15.86
N TYR A 11 1.71 1.26 15.50
CA TYR A 11 1.89 2.43 16.36
C TYR A 11 1.10 2.29 17.67
N TYR A 12 -0.17 1.91 17.60
CA TYR A 12 -0.95 1.67 18.81
C TYR A 12 -0.39 0.52 19.66
N ALA A 13 0.05 -0.58 19.03
CA ALA A 13 0.70 -1.67 19.74
C ALA A 13 1.95 -1.20 20.48
N LYS A 14 2.75 -0.33 19.85
CA LYS A 14 3.91 0.33 20.51
C LYS A 14 3.48 1.17 21.69
N GLN A 15 2.43 1.98 21.56
CA GLN A 15 1.89 2.79 22.65
C GLN A 15 1.35 1.93 23.81
N MET A 16 0.92 0.70 23.54
CA MET A 16 0.50 -0.28 24.53
C MET A 16 1.66 -1.04 25.19
N GLY A 17 2.91 -0.73 24.82
CA GLY A 17 4.11 -1.29 25.43
C GLY A 17 4.79 -2.42 24.65
N VAL A 18 4.32 -2.74 23.42
CA VAL A 18 5.05 -3.69 22.56
C VAL A 18 6.40 -3.08 22.17
N PRO A 19 7.53 -3.81 22.30
CA PRO A 19 8.87 -3.29 22.05
C PRO A 19 9.16 -3.12 20.55
N ILE A 20 8.45 -2.19 19.92
CA ILE A 20 8.63 -1.79 18.52
C ILE A 20 9.60 -0.60 18.47
N GLY A 21 10.63 -0.70 17.64
CA GLY A 21 11.57 0.39 17.35
C GLY A 21 10.94 1.45 16.45
N LYS A 22 11.56 1.69 15.30
CA LYS A 22 11.01 2.60 14.27
C LYS A 22 9.88 1.94 13.48
N LEU A 23 8.92 2.75 13.12
CA LEU A 23 7.84 2.43 12.22
C LEU A 23 8.16 3.04 10.84
N VAL A 24 8.45 2.20 9.86
CA VAL A 24 8.88 2.66 8.54
C VAL A 24 7.68 2.71 7.60
N CYS A 25 7.26 3.91 7.22
CA CYS A 25 6.19 4.15 6.25
C CYS A 25 6.74 4.06 4.83
N ALA A 26 6.36 3.03 4.10
CA ALA A 26 6.75 2.83 2.72
C ALA A 26 5.66 3.30 1.76
N SER A 27 6.02 4.08 0.76
CA SER A 27 5.16 4.56 -0.33
C SER A 27 5.65 4.05 -1.68
N ASN A 28 4.76 3.98 -2.66
CA ASN A 28 5.12 3.87 -4.06
C ASN A 28 5.28 5.28 -4.68
N ASP A 29 5.24 5.41 -6.01
CA ASP A 29 5.37 6.69 -6.69
C ASP A 29 4.30 7.73 -6.28
N ASN A 30 3.14 7.29 -5.75
CA ASN A 30 2.17 8.15 -5.07
C ASN A 30 2.65 8.46 -3.64
N LYS A 31 3.75 9.16 -3.50
CA LYS A 31 4.51 9.34 -2.28
C LYS A 31 4.00 10.45 -1.34
N VAL A 32 2.69 10.66 -1.28
CA VAL A 32 2.10 11.70 -0.42
C VAL A 32 2.46 11.55 1.06
N LEU A 33 2.49 10.31 1.55
CA LEU A 33 2.89 10.03 2.93
C LEU A 33 4.38 10.25 3.16
N PHE A 34 5.23 9.84 2.22
CA PHE A 34 6.66 10.12 2.31
C PHE A 34 6.92 11.62 2.43
N ASP A 35 6.35 12.42 1.54
CA ASP A 35 6.51 13.88 1.54
C ASP A 35 5.98 14.49 2.86
N PHE A 36 4.81 14.02 3.35
CA PHE A 36 4.27 14.43 4.63
C PHE A 36 5.23 14.19 5.81
N PHE A 37 5.80 13.00 5.90
CA PHE A 37 6.75 12.69 6.98
C PHE A 37 8.06 13.47 6.87
N GLN A 38 8.45 13.92 5.66
CA GLN A 38 9.65 14.75 5.47
C GLN A 38 9.41 16.21 5.82
N THR A 39 8.24 16.75 5.46
CA THR A 39 8.00 18.20 5.51
C THR A 39 7.02 18.62 6.61
N GLY A 40 6.11 17.74 6.99
CA GLY A 40 4.93 18.06 7.79
C GLY A 40 3.76 18.60 6.97
N ASP A 41 3.92 18.71 5.65
CA ASP A 41 2.88 19.14 4.72
C ASP A 41 2.19 17.94 4.09
N TYR A 42 0.88 17.83 4.28
CA TYR A 42 0.07 16.87 3.54
C TYR A 42 -0.58 17.58 2.37
N ASP A 43 -0.20 17.23 1.14
CA ASP A 43 -0.71 17.85 -0.08
C ASP A 43 -1.16 16.80 -1.09
N ARG A 44 -2.50 16.75 -1.34
CA ARG A 44 -3.12 15.87 -2.35
C ARG A 44 -3.22 16.48 -3.74
N ASN A 45 -2.84 17.76 -3.90
CA ASN A 45 -2.91 18.49 -5.18
C ASN A 45 -1.72 18.10 -6.06
N ARG A 46 -1.71 16.86 -6.50
CA ARG A 46 -0.67 16.26 -7.35
C ARG A 46 -1.27 15.31 -8.36
N GLU A 47 -0.50 14.94 -9.36
CA GLU A 47 -0.88 13.92 -10.31
C GLU A 47 -1.07 12.57 -9.61
N PHE A 48 -2.09 11.84 -10.02
CA PHE A 48 -2.33 10.47 -9.59
C PHE A 48 -1.63 9.50 -10.55
N ILE A 49 -0.78 8.64 -10.01
CA ILE A 49 0.03 7.70 -10.79
C ILE A 49 -0.54 6.30 -10.60
N LEU A 50 -0.89 5.62 -11.70
CA LEU A 50 -1.25 4.20 -11.66
C LEU A 50 0.01 3.36 -11.59
N THR A 51 0.09 2.48 -10.60
CA THR A 51 1.26 1.63 -10.36
C THR A 51 0.90 0.14 -10.29
N THR A 52 1.91 -0.71 -10.23
CA THR A 52 1.74 -2.16 -10.01
C THR A 52 1.39 -2.51 -8.56
N SER A 53 1.37 -1.54 -7.65
CA SER A 53 0.93 -1.68 -6.26
C SER A 53 -0.34 -0.87 -5.96
N PRO A 54 -1.48 -1.18 -6.62
CA PRO A 54 -2.64 -0.29 -6.69
C PRO A 54 -3.30 0.00 -5.34
N SER A 55 -3.14 -0.84 -4.32
CA SER A 55 -3.64 -0.53 -2.98
C SER A 55 -2.89 0.62 -2.29
N MET A 56 -1.74 1.05 -2.86
CA MET A 56 -0.97 2.20 -2.44
C MET A 56 -1.22 3.43 -3.35
N ASP A 57 -1.99 3.29 -4.44
CA ASP A 57 -2.34 4.36 -5.35
C ASP A 57 -3.45 5.22 -4.74
N ILE A 58 -3.08 6.06 -3.80
CA ILE A 58 -3.97 6.96 -3.10
C ILE A 58 -3.35 8.35 -2.92
N LEU A 59 -4.19 9.37 -2.96
CA LEU A 59 -3.82 10.74 -2.61
C LEU A 59 -4.37 11.16 -1.23
N ILE A 60 -5.32 10.39 -0.67
CA ILE A 60 -5.85 10.60 0.68
C ILE A 60 -5.73 9.30 1.47
N SER A 61 -4.90 9.32 2.50
CA SER A 61 -4.72 8.21 3.44
C SER A 61 -5.72 8.33 4.58
N SER A 62 -6.83 7.58 4.50
CA SER A 62 -7.97 7.75 5.39
C SER A 62 -7.69 7.44 6.86
N ASN A 63 -6.74 6.55 7.16
CA ASN A 63 -6.40 6.23 8.54
C ASN A 63 -5.38 7.19 9.16
N LEU A 64 -4.73 8.05 8.37
CA LEU A 64 -3.76 9.01 8.88
C LEU A 64 -4.42 10.03 9.83
N GLU A 65 -5.69 10.36 9.63
CA GLU A 65 -6.48 11.22 10.51
C GLU A 65 -6.34 10.82 11.99
N ARG A 66 -6.32 9.51 12.28
CA ARG A 66 -6.16 9.00 13.65
C ARG A 66 -4.76 9.27 14.21
N LEU A 67 -3.73 9.23 13.37
CA LEU A 67 -2.39 9.65 13.79
C LEU A 67 -2.35 11.15 14.03
N ILE A 68 -2.96 11.96 13.15
CA ILE A 68 -3.06 13.42 13.31
C ILE A 68 -3.72 13.77 14.64
N TYR A 69 -4.82 13.10 14.99
CA TYR A 69 -5.46 13.26 16.31
C TYR A 69 -4.48 12.97 17.46
N ARG A 70 -3.76 11.85 17.40
CA ARG A 70 -2.81 11.48 18.48
C ARG A 70 -1.66 12.46 18.62
N ILE A 71 -1.05 12.88 17.52
CA ILE A 71 0.08 13.81 17.55
C ILE A 71 -0.35 15.26 17.83
N SER A 72 -1.62 15.61 17.62
CA SER A 72 -2.16 16.94 18.05
C SER A 72 -2.31 17.05 19.57
N GLY A 73 -2.17 15.94 20.31
CA GLY A 73 -2.43 15.88 21.74
C GLY A 73 -3.88 15.55 22.06
N ASP A 74 -4.51 14.74 21.21
CA ASP A 74 -5.92 14.35 21.29
C ASP A 74 -6.89 15.55 21.14
N ASP A 75 -6.48 16.55 20.35
CA ASP A 75 -7.25 17.76 20.06
C ASP A 75 -8.16 17.49 18.83
N ASP A 76 -9.45 17.32 19.10
CA ASP A 76 -10.47 17.06 18.10
C ASP A 76 -10.74 18.24 17.19
N GLN A 77 -10.72 19.48 17.71
CA GLN A 77 -10.93 20.68 16.91
C GLN A 77 -9.78 20.90 15.93
N LYS A 78 -8.53 20.79 16.40
CA LYS A 78 -7.34 20.92 15.55
C LYS A 78 -7.31 19.86 14.45
N THR A 79 -7.69 18.61 14.78
CA THR A 79 -7.81 17.54 13.80
C THR A 79 -8.88 17.84 12.77
N LYS A 80 -10.06 18.28 13.21
CA LYS A 80 -11.16 18.66 12.33
C LYS A 80 -10.75 19.78 11.37
N ASP A 81 -10.12 20.84 11.86
CA ASP A 81 -9.67 21.97 11.04
C ASP A 81 -8.69 21.50 9.94
N MET A 82 -7.77 20.58 10.24
CA MET A 82 -6.86 20.01 9.26
C MET A 82 -7.59 19.15 8.21
N MET A 83 -8.59 18.37 8.61
CA MET A 83 -9.39 17.56 7.67
C MET A 83 -10.28 18.45 6.80
N GLU A 84 -10.83 19.53 7.32
CA GLU A 84 -11.57 20.54 6.55
C GLU A 84 -10.66 21.28 5.55
N ALA A 85 -9.44 21.62 5.95
CA ALA A 85 -8.43 22.19 5.05
C ALA A 85 -8.04 21.20 3.92
N LEU A 86 -7.86 19.92 4.25
CA LEU A 86 -7.62 18.88 3.25
C LEU A 86 -8.78 18.75 2.26
N LYS A 87 -10.02 18.85 2.74
CA LYS A 87 -11.22 18.77 1.90
C LYS A 87 -11.35 19.99 0.99
N SER A 88 -11.16 21.19 1.50
CA SER A 88 -11.40 22.48 0.81
C SER A 88 -10.22 22.93 -0.05
N ALA A 89 -9.00 22.91 0.50
CA ALA A 89 -7.77 23.37 -0.15
C ALA A 89 -6.88 22.24 -0.68
N GLY A 90 -7.18 20.98 -0.36
CA GLY A 90 -6.40 19.82 -0.76
C GLY A 90 -5.11 19.63 0.05
N LYS A 91 -4.86 20.43 1.09
CA LYS A 91 -3.63 20.37 1.88
C LYS A 91 -3.81 20.90 3.30
N TYR A 92 -2.91 20.47 4.19
CA TYR A 92 -2.70 21.02 5.52
C TYR A 92 -1.24 20.87 5.94
N THR A 93 -0.81 21.66 6.92
CA THR A 93 0.53 21.61 7.53
C THR A 93 0.36 21.33 9.02
N ILE A 94 1.13 20.39 9.57
CA ILE A 94 1.21 20.13 11.00
C ILE A 94 2.18 21.10 11.68
N THR A 95 1.98 21.35 12.98
CA THR A 95 2.83 22.23 13.77
C THR A 95 4.17 21.55 14.15
N GLU A 96 5.17 22.32 14.59
CA GLU A 96 6.47 21.78 14.97
C GLU A 96 6.38 20.80 16.15
N ASP A 97 5.55 21.06 17.14
CA ASP A 97 5.30 20.14 18.25
C ASP A 97 4.67 18.81 17.79
N MET A 98 3.84 18.83 16.75
CA MET A 98 3.31 17.63 16.11
C MET A 98 4.39 16.87 15.35
N LYS A 99 5.30 17.57 14.67
CA LYS A 99 6.45 16.93 13.97
C LYS A 99 7.35 16.21 14.96
N GLU A 100 7.63 16.80 16.10
CA GLU A 100 8.43 16.14 17.16
C GLU A 100 7.80 14.81 17.61
N ARG A 101 6.47 14.75 17.67
CA ARG A 101 5.73 13.52 18.03
C ARG A 101 5.72 12.46 16.93
N LEU A 102 6.20 12.78 15.73
CA LEU A 102 6.45 11.80 14.66
C LEU A 102 7.81 11.10 14.78
N ALA A 103 8.59 11.36 15.84
CA ALA A 103 9.94 10.80 16.04
C ALA A 103 9.99 9.26 15.97
N ASP A 104 8.89 8.57 16.21
CA ASP A 104 8.79 7.11 16.08
C ASP A 104 8.75 6.62 14.64
N PHE A 105 8.49 7.51 13.69
CA PHE A 105 8.34 7.16 12.30
C PHE A 105 9.59 7.48 11.47
N ALA A 106 9.79 6.70 10.43
CA ALA A 106 10.64 6.99 9.30
C ALA A 106 9.81 6.74 8.02
N ALA A 107 10.19 7.35 6.92
CA ALA A 107 9.48 7.18 5.66
C ALA A 107 10.46 7.01 4.50
N GLY A 108 10.01 6.30 3.48
CA GLY A 108 10.70 6.12 2.22
C GLY A 108 9.70 5.78 1.11
N TYR A 109 10.19 5.75 -0.12
CA TYR A 109 9.38 5.32 -1.26
C TYR A 109 10.21 4.46 -2.21
N ALA A 110 9.54 3.70 -3.06
CA ALA A 110 10.13 2.94 -4.15
C ALA A 110 9.42 3.31 -5.44
N THR A 111 10.19 3.47 -6.51
CA THR A 111 9.67 3.59 -7.88
C THR A 111 9.20 2.23 -8.40
N GLU A 112 8.45 2.24 -9.52
CA GLU A 112 8.05 1.00 -10.19
C GLU A 112 9.26 0.13 -10.57
N GLU A 113 10.34 0.74 -11.07
CA GLU A 113 11.57 0.03 -11.42
C GLU A 113 12.23 -0.60 -10.19
N GLU A 114 12.41 0.16 -9.12
CA GLU A 114 12.97 -0.33 -7.85
C GLU A 114 12.11 -1.44 -7.22
N CYS A 115 10.79 -1.35 -7.38
CA CYS A 115 9.85 -2.39 -6.93
C CYS A 115 10.08 -3.69 -7.71
N ALA A 116 10.13 -3.63 -9.04
CA ALA A 116 10.35 -4.78 -9.91
C ALA A 116 11.75 -5.43 -9.68
N GLU A 117 12.79 -4.61 -9.63
CA GLU A 117 14.15 -5.08 -9.35
C GLU A 117 14.25 -5.77 -7.98
N ASN A 118 13.55 -5.25 -6.97
CA ASN A 118 13.57 -5.85 -5.64
C ASN A 118 12.84 -7.19 -5.59
N ILE A 119 11.72 -7.38 -6.33
CA ILE A 119 11.07 -8.69 -6.49
C ILE A 119 12.08 -9.70 -7.04
N LYS A 120 12.73 -9.36 -8.17
CA LYS A 120 13.71 -10.23 -8.80
C LYS A 120 14.89 -10.54 -7.87
N LYS A 121 15.48 -9.53 -7.27
CA LYS A 121 16.62 -9.65 -6.36
C LYS A 121 16.34 -10.58 -5.18
N VAL A 122 15.16 -10.45 -4.56
CA VAL A 122 14.80 -11.30 -3.41
C VAL A 122 14.52 -12.73 -3.90
N TYR A 123 13.82 -12.89 -5.02
CA TYR A 123 13.59 -14.19 -5.61
C TYR A 123 14.91 -14.91 -5.95
N ASP A 124 15.83 -14.26 -6.66
CA ASP A 124 17.12 -14.84 -7.05
C ASP A 124 17.96 -15.26 -5.84
N LYS A 125 17.85 -14.50 -4.74
CA LYS A 125 18.62 -14.76 -3.52
C LYS A 125 18.03 -15.83 -2.61
N THR A 126 16.71 -15.95 -2.57
CA THR A 126 16.02 -16.71 -1.51
C THR A 126 14.97 -17.69 -2.02
N GLY A 127 14.57 -17.60 -3.29
CA GLY A 127 13.43 -18.33 -3.85
C GLY A 127 12.07 -17.80 -3.39
N TYR A 128 12.04 -16.74 -2.56
CA TYR A 128 10.77 -16.19 -2.07
C TYR A 128 10.15 -15.25 -3.11
N VAL A 129 8.91 -15.54 -3.51
CA VAL A 129 8.11 -14.69 -4.40
C VAL A 129 7.22 -13.80 -3.56
N MET A 130 7.45 -12.49 -3.63
CA MET A 130 6.64 -11.49 -2.94
C MET A 130 5.72 -10.76 -3.91
N ASP A 131 4.62 -10.22 -3.38
CA ASP A 131 3.76 -9.30 -4.13
C ASP A 131 4.38 -7.90 -4.25
N THR A 132 3.83 -7.09 -5.14
CA THR A 132 4.35 -5.74 -5.45
C THR A 132 4.33 -4.80 -4.24
N HIS A 133 3.30 -4.86 -3.39
CA HIS A 133 3.20 -4.02 -2.18
C HIS A 133 4.24 -4.42 -1.13
N THR A 134 4.45 -5.72 -0.95
CA THR A 134 5.51 -6.24 -0.07
C THR A 134 6.88 -5.85 -0.60
N SER A 135 7.05 -5.80 -1.92
CA SER A 135 8.30 -5.35 -2.54
C SER A 135 8.62 -3.90 -2.21
N VAL A 136 7.65 -3.00 -2.35
CA VAL A 136 7.80 -1.59 -1.94
C VAL A 136 8.24 -1.51 -0.47
N ALA A 137 7.57 -2.22 0.43
CA ALA A 137 7.92 -2.21 1.85
C ALA A 137 9.31 -2.79 2.12
N SER A 138 9.68 -3.87 1.45
CA SER A 138 10.98 -4.53 1.57
C SER A 138 12.12 -3.65 1.07
N TYR A 139 11.95 -3.01 -0.08
CA TYR A 139 12.93 -2.07 -0.63
C TYR A 139 13.17 -0.89 0.31
N VAL A 140 12.10 -0.23 0.75
CA VAL A 140 12.18 0.91 1.66
C VAL A 140 12.80 0.53 3.01
N CYS A 141 12.48 -0.66 3.55
CA CYS A 141 13.13 -1.17 4.75
C CYS A 141 14.63 -1.32 4.57
N GLY A 142 15.09 -1.89 3.44
CA GLY A 142 16.50 -2.03 3.14
C GLY A 142 17.22 -0.69 3.00
N CYS A 143 16.59 0.29 2.36
CA CYS A 143 17.10 1.66 2.25
C CYS A 143 17.20 2.34 3.62
N TYR A 144 16.17 2.19 4.46
CA TYR A 144 16.17 2.70 5.83
C TYR A 144 17.34 2.12 6.64
N GLN A 145 17.51 0.80 6.65
CA GLN A 145 18.60 0.15 7.40
C GLN A 145 19.98 0.61 6.91
N LYS A 146 20.17 0.68 5.60
CA LYS A 146 21.43 1.15 5.01
C LYS A 146 21.76 2.59 5.39
N ASN A 147 20.76 3.47 5.41
CA ASN A 147 20.95 4.91 5.62
C ASN A 147 21.08 5.25 7.12
N SER A 148 20.36 4.54 8.00
CA SER A 148 20.36 4.79 9.43
C SER A 148 21.41 3.99 10.21
N GLY A 149 21.94 2.92 9.62
CA GLY A 149 22.79 1.96 10.32
C GLY A 149 22.02 1.10 11.34
N ASP A 150 20.70 1.13 11.34
CA ASP A 150 19.86 0.30 12.23
C ASP A 150 19.87 -1.16 11.74
N ASP A 151 20.52 -2.04 12.48
CA ASP A 151 20.70 -3.47 12.17
C ASP A 151 19.64 -4.38 12.83
N LYS A 152 18.68 -3.78 13.54
CA LYS A 152 17.60 -4.54 14.17
C LYS A 152 16.76 -5.32 13.15
N LYS A 153 16.20 -6.43 13.62
CA LYS A 153 15.26 -7.21 12.80
C LYS A 153 14.09 -6.34 12.38
N CYS A 154 13.85 -6.31 11.07
CA CYS A 154 12.68 -5.65 10.48
C CYS A 154 11.55 -6.67 10.28
N VAL A 155 10.34 -6.30 10.66
CA VAL A 155 9.12 -7.04 10.36
C VAL A 155 8.37 -6.28 9.28
N ILE A 156 8.16 -6.92 8.14
CA ILE A 156 7.43 -6.36 7.01
C ILE A 156 6.00 -6.92 7.03
N ALA A 157 5.01 -6.03 7.11
CA ALA A 157 3.61 -6.41 6.98
C ALA A 157 3.29 -6.72 5.52
N SER A 158 3.30 -8.00 5.16
CA SER A 158 2.91 -8.50 3.84
C SER A 158 1.41 -8.77 3.85
N THR A 159 0.65 -7.95 3.13
CA THR A 159 -0.82 -7.90 3.21
C THR A 159 -1.52 -8.33 1.93
N ALA A 160 -0.78 -8.68 0.89
CA ALA A 160 -1.31 -9.15 -0.38
C ALA A 160 -0.63 -10.45 -0.82
N SER A 161 -1.27 -11.15 -1.74
CA SER A 161 -0.73 -12.36 -2.35
C SER A 161 -0.12 -12.04 -3.71
N PRO A 162 1.01 -12.65 -4.10
CA PRO A 162 1.56 -12.52 -5.45
C PRO A 162 0.58 -13.00 -6.53
N TYR A 163 -0.33 -13.92 -6.21
CA TYR A 163 -1.38 -14.37 -7.12
C TYR A 163 -2.36 -13.27 -7.53
N LYS A 164 -2.54 -12.24 -6.69
CA LYS A 164 -3.40 -11.09 -7.02
C LYS A 164 -2.78 -10.16 -8.06
N PHE A 165 -1.48 -10.21 -8.22
CA PHE A 165 -0.70 -9.35 -9.12
C PHE A 165 0.25 -10.18 -9.98
N VAL A 166 -0.22 -11.36 -10.40
CA VAL A 166 0.61 -12.39 -11.02
C VAL A 166 1.40 -11.88 -12.23
N LYS A 167 0.79 -11.09 -13.09
CA LYS A 167 1.45 -10.54 -14.27
C LYS A 167 2.64 -9.64 -13.90
N SER A 168 2.43 -8.68 -12.99
CA SER A 168 3.49 -7.77 -12.53
C SER A 168 4.61 -8.53 -11.82
N VAL A 169 4.26 -9.49 -10.97
CA VAL A 169 5.24 -10.30 -10.23
C VAL A 169 6.06 -11.16 -11.15
N MET A 170 5.42 -11.91 -12.07
CA MET A 170 6.12 -12.80 -12.98
C MET A 170 6.97 -12.03 -13.98
N SER A 171 6.48 -10.90 -14.50
CA SER A 171 7.25 -10.03 -15.41
C SER A 171 8.50 -9.44 -14.71
N ALA A 172 8.41 -9.15 -13.42
CA ALA A 172 9.54 -8.68 -12.63
C ALA A 172 10.60 -9.80 -12.44
N ILE A 173 10.18 -11.05 -12.25
CA ILE A 173 11.09 -12.20 -12.12
C ILE A 173 11.80 -12.47 -13.46
N ASP A 174 11.04 -12.54 -14.57
CA ASP A 174 11.58 -12.79 -15.90
C ASP A 174 10.74 -12.05 -16.96
N PRO A 175 11.34 -11.12 -17.73
CA PRO A 175 10.66 -10.35 -18.78
C PRO A 175 9.90 -11.18 -19.84
N LYS A 176 10.25 -12.44 -20.03
CA LYS A 176 9.53 -13.34 -20.96
C LYS A 176 8.05 -13.54 -20.63
N TYR A 177 7.63 -13.19 -19.42
CA TYR A 177 6.25 -13.31 -18.96
C TYR A 177 5.41 -12.04 -19.21
N ALA A 178 6.02 -10.94 -19.63
CA ALA A 178 5.35 -9.63 -19.74
C ALA A 178 4.15 -9.64 -20.72
N ASP A 179 4.28 -10.40 -21.82
CA ASP A 179 3.26 -10.47 -22.88
C ASP A 179 2.32 -11.69 -22.74
N GLN A 180 2.47 -12.46 -21.68
CA GLN A 180 1.63 -13.64 -21.46
C GLN A 180 0.28 -13.26 -20.82
N ASP A 181 -0.72 -14.11 -21.07
CA ASP A 181 -2.03 -14.00 -20.46
C ASP A 181 -1.95 -14.20 -18.94
N GLU A 182 -2.66 -13.35 -18.20
CA GLU A 182 -2.59 -13.33 -16.74
C GLU A 182 -3.05 -14.64 -16.10
N PHE A 183 -4.11 -15.26 -16.63
CA PHE A 183 -4.61 -16.53 -16.09
C PHE A 183 -3.65 -17.69 -16.35
N SER A 184 -2.96 -17.69 -17.47
CA SER A 184 -1.94 -18.71 -17.78
C SER A 184 -0.73 -18.61 -16.84
N LEU A 185 -0.43 -17.42 -16.34
CA LEU A 185 0.68 -17.20 -15.39
C LEU A 185 0.40 -17.72 -13.99
N LEU A 186 -0.85 -18.01 -13.62
CA LEU A 186 -1.18 -18.51 -12.28
C LEU A 186 -0.53 -19.87 -11.99
N SER A 187 -0.57 -20.80 -12.96
CA SER A 187 0.11 -22.11 -12.83
C SER A 187 1.62 -21.96 -12.84
N VAL A 188 2.15 -21.05 -13.66
CA VAL A 188 3.59 -20.75 -13.70
C VAL A 188 4.06 -20.18 -12.36
N LEU A 189 3.25 -19.33 -11.73
CA LEU A 189 3.57 -18.79 -10.40
C LEU A 189 3.54 -19.87 -9.32
N GLU A 190 2.60 -20.84 -9.39
CA GLU A 190 2.54 -21.98 -8.49
C GLU A 190 3.84 -22.79 -8.55
N GLU A 191 4.29 -23.15 -9.76
CA GLU A 191 5.55 -23.86 -9.99
C GLU A 191 6.77 -23.03 -9.52
N THR A 192 6.81 -21.75 -9.89
CA THR A 192 7.94 -20.86 -9.58
C THR A 192 8.09 -20.61 -8.08
N SER A 193 6.97 -20.42 -7.36
CA SER A 193 6.97 -20.14 -5.93
C SER A 193 7.06 -21.40 -5.06
N GLY A 194 6.76 -22.57 -5.61
CA GLY A 194 6.59 -23.80 -4.85
C GLY A 194 5.48 -23.73 -3.80
N ARG A 195 4.52 -22.81 -3.98
CA ARG A 195 3.40 -22.57 -3.08
C ARG A 195 2.10 -22.86 -3.79
N GLU A 196 1.28 -23.69 -3.20
CA GLU A 196 -0.03 -24.05 -3.74
C GLU A 196 -0.89 -22.79 -4.00
N MET A 197 -1.54 -22.79 -5.18
CA MET A 197 -2.49 -21.73 -5.55
C MET A 197 -3.63 -21.67 -4.51
N PRO A 198 -3.96 -20.48 -4.00
CA PRO A 198 -5.06 -20.31 -3.06
C PRO A 198 -6.39 -20.84 -3.60
N GLN A 199 -7.19 -21.49 -2.76
CA GLN A 199 -8.47 -22.08 -3.17
C GLN A 199 -9.40 -21.05 -3.83
N ALA A 200 -9.46 -19.84 -3.31
CA ALA A 200 -10.26 -18.76 -3.90
C ALA A 200 -9.89 -18.44 -5.37
N ILE A 201 -8.60 -18.57 -5.74
CA ILE A 201 -8.17 -18.38 -7.14
C ILE A 201 -8.60 -19.59 -7.98
N LYS A 202 -8.42 -20.82 -7.46
CA LYS A 202 -8.88 -22.04 -8.15
C LYS A 202 -10.39 -22.00 -8.42
N ASP A 203 -11.16 -21.53 -7.45
CA ASP A 203 -12.62 -21.42 -7.58
C ASP A 203 -13.02 -20.42 -8.66
N ILE A 204 -12.34 -19.26 -8.73
CA ILE A 204 -12.60 -18.23 -9.75
C ILE A 204 -12.27 -18.73 -11.15
N LEU A 205 -11.17 -19.49 -11.33
CA LEU A 205 -10.77 -20.02 -12.65
C LEU A 205 -11.84 -20.92 -13.28
N ASN A 206 -12.64 -21.59 -12.45
CA ASN A 206 -13.70 -22.50 -12.89
C ASN A 206 -15.10 -21.93 -12.69
N ALA A 207 -15.24 -20.70 -12.23
CA ALA A 207 -16.54 -20.08 -11.97
C ALA A 207 -17.22 -19.64 -13.26
N ASN A 208 -18.54 -19.82 -13.30
CA ASN A 208 -19.35 -19.21 -14.36
C ASN A 208 -19.47 -17.71 -14.13
N ILE A 209 -19.53 -16.94 -15.20
CA ILE A 209 -19.91 -15.52 -15.12
C ILE A 209 -21.39 -15.47 -14.70
N LEU A 210 -21.65 -14.90 -13.52
CA LEU A 210 -23.01 -14.84 -12.96
C LEU A 210 -23.72 -13.54 -13.30
N HIS A 211 -22.98 -12.47 -13.60
CA HIS A 211 -23.52 -11.13 -13.83
C HIS A 211 -22.84 -10.53 -15.05
N ASP A 212 -23.62 -10.14 -16.04
CA ASP A 212 -23.22 -9.54 -17.31
C ASP A 212 -23.77 -8.12 -17.52
N LEU A 213 -24.43 -7.58 -16.50
CA LEU A 213 -25.03 -6.25 -16.56
C LEU A 213 -23.97 -5.17 -16.36
N GLU A 214 -23.93 -4.26 -17.30
CA GLU A 214 -23.11 -3.05 -17.25
C GLU A 214 -24.01 -1.80 -17.26
N CYS A 215 -23.60 -0.76 -16.53
CA CYS A 215 -24.27 0.54 -16.58
C CYS A 215 -23.30 1.67 -16.27
N ASP A 216 -23.62 2.87 -16.74
CA ASP A 216 -22.94 4.10 -16.38
C ASP A 216 -23.17 4.42 -14.90
N ALA A 217 -22.21 5.11 -14.27
CA ALA A 217 -22.23 5.42 -12.83
C ALA A 217 -23.48 6.21 -12.40
N ASP A 218 -23.97 7.11 -13.25
CA ASP A 218 -25.19 7.90 -13.01
C ASP A 218 -26.49 7.08 -13.11
N LYS A 219 -26.44 5.90 -13.74
CA LYS A 219 -27.59 4.98 -13.91
C LYS A 219 -27.61 3.84 -12.90
N MET A 220 -26.59 3.71 -12.04
CA MET A 220 -26.49 2.62 -11.06
C MET A 220 -27.76 2.46 -10.21
N LYS A 221 -28.35 3.56 -9.73
CA LYS A 221 -29.57 3.53 -8.90
C LYS A 221 -30.76 2.93 -9.65
N ASP A 222 -30.96 3.33 -10.89
CA ASP A 222 -32.09 2.84 -11.71
C ASP A 222 -31.87 1.39 -12.13
N THR A 223 -30.64 1.02 -12.44
CA THR A 223 -30.27 -0.38 -12.74
C THR A 223 -30.57 -1.28 -11.54
N VAL A 224 -30.18 -0.88 -10.32
CA VAL A 224 -30.49 -1.66 -9.11
C VAL A 224 -32.00 -1.79 -8.90
N LYS A 225 -32.78 -0.72 -9.08
CA LYS A 225 -34.24 -0.77 -8.99
C LYS A 225 -34.84 -1.73 -10.00
N ASN A 226 -34.36 -1.69 -11.25
CA ASN A 226 -34.85 -2.59 -12.28
C ASN A 226 -34.56 -4.07 -11.98
N ILE A 227 -33.36 -4.37 -11.40
CA ILE A 227 -33.03 -5.73 -10.95
C ILE A 227 -33.93 -6.19 -9.82
N LEU A 228 -34.29 -5.30 -8.91
CA LEU A 228 -35.13 -5.59 -7.75
C LEU A 228 -36.62 -5.46 -8.04
N GLU A 229 -37.00 -5.05 -9.25
CA GLU A 229 -38.40 -4.81 -9.67
C GLU A 229 -39.18 -3.82 -8.77
N VAL A 230 -38.50 -2.73 -8.31
CA VAL A 230 -39.03 -1.70 -7.42
C VAL A 230 -38.86 -0.28 -7.95
#